data_503246be8d5e7a9f125130ff617325ab
#
_entry.id   503246be8d5e7a9f125130ff617325ab
#
_cell.length_a   1.000
_cell.length_b   1.000
_cell.length_c   1.000
_cell.angle_alpha   90.00
_cell.angle_beta   90.00
_cell.angle_gamma   90.00
#
_symmetry.space_group_name_H-M   'P 1'
#
loop_
_entity.id
_entity.type
_entity.pdbx_description
1 polymer ?
#
loop_
_entity_poly.entity_id
_entity_poly.type
_entity_poly.pdbx_seq_one_letter_code
_entity_poly.pdbx_strand_id
1 'polypeptide(L)'
;MNMMLVKLIALMCALILTLTGCGGKAPAATEAPATEAPATEAPVVETAAKAEPVQEAVAGLTIELSSLTEEPLFIDWKQDGTAMQLIALIDASGAPQLAYNTCQVCAGSPYAYFEYQGGVLVCQNCGNRFALSSVGKVSGGCNPMPVTAYENDGAQLIVSEEALAQASAAFKNWKAFK
;
A
#
# COMPACT_ATOMS: atom_id res chain seq x y z
N MET A 1 9.42 -43.74 16.57
CA MET A 1 9.24 -43.05 15.30
C MET A 1 8.96 -44.10 14.26
N ASN A 2 7.70 -44.26 13.85
CA ASN A 2 7.16 -45.44 13.18
C ASN A 2 7.66 -45.57 11.73
N MET A 3 8.39 -46.65 11.47
CA MET A 3 8.89 -47.08 10.16
C MET A 3 7.77 -47.46 9.15
N MET A 4 6.52 -47.30 9.52
CA MET A 4 5.35 -47.68 8.68
C MET A 4 4.82 -46.54 7.79
N LEU A 5 5.25 -45.28 8.04
CA LEU A 5 4.75 -44.09 7.32
C LEU A 5 5.59 -43.76 6.07
N VAL A 6 6.77 -44.38 5.90
CA VAL A 6 7.68 -44.08 4.78
C VAL A 6 7.39 -44.97 3.54
N LYS A 7 6.56 -46.01 3.67
CA LYS A 7 6.26 -46.94 2.56
C LYS A 7 5.02 -46.59 1.72
N LEU A 8 4.27 -45.54 2.08
CA LEU A 8 3.06 -45.17 1.32
C LEU A 8 3.25 -44.03 0.32
N ILE A 9 4.42 -43.39 0.28
CA ILE A 9 4.69 -42.24 -0.63
C ILE A 9 5.36 -42.69 -1.96
N ALA A 10 5.76 -43.95 -2.08
CA ALA A 10 6.51 -44.45 -3.24
C ALA A 10 5.66 -45.06 -4.35
N LEU A 11 4.32 -45.01 -4.29
CA LEU A 11 3.47 -45.72 -5.25
C LEU A 11 2.51 -44.84 -6.08
N MET A 12 2.70 -43.53 -6.12
CA MET A 12 1.85 -42.62 -6.92
C MET A 12 2.59 -41.74 -7.92
N CYS A 13 3.73 -42.17 -8.42
CA CYS A 13 4.46 -41.48 -9.49
C CYS A 13 4.68 -42.34 -10.72
N ALA A 14 3.64 -42.94 -11.25
CA ALA A 14 3.73 -43.58 -12.58
C ALA A 14 2.31 -43.66 -13.18
N LEU A 15 1.88 -42.64 -13.88
CA LEU A 15 1.01 -42.69 -15.05
C LEU A 15 0.62 -41.27 -15.43
N ILE A 16 1.15 -40.75 -16.49
CA ILE A 16 0.49 -40.12 -17.63
C ILE A 16 1.58 -39.47 -18.47
N LEU A 17 2.09 -40.25 -19.40
CA LEU A 17 2.69 -39.75 -20.64
C LEU A 17 1.66 -40.01 -21.76
N THR A 18 1.71 -39.12 -22.73
CA THR A 18 1.09 -39.11 -24.06
C THR A 18 -0.12 -38.19 -24.22
N LEU A 19 0.10 -37.09 -24.93
CA LEU A 19 -0.51 -36.87 -26.24
C LEU A 19 0.12 -35.66 -26.96
N THR A 20 0.82 -35.98 -27.98
CA THR A 20 1.27 -35.28 -29.16
C THR A 20 0.15 -34.52 -29.87
N GLY A 21 0.51 -33.36 -30.48
CA GLY A 21 -0.36 -32.67 -31.46
C GLY A 21 0.19 -31.29 -31.80
N CYS A 22 1.09 -31.25 -32.69
CA CYS A 22 1.23 -30.67 -34.03
C CYS A 22 0.39 -29.42 -34.34
N GLY A 23 1.09 -28.37 -34.78
CA GLY A 23 0.72 -27.69 -36.00
C GLY A 23 0.52 -26.18 -35.93
N GLY A 24 1.39 -25.44 -36.63
CA GLY A 24 0.91 -24.29 -37.35
C GLY A 24 1.64 -22.94 -37.18
N LYS A 25 2.80 -22.83 -37.84
CA LYS A 25 3.07 -21.82 -38.86
C LYS A 25 3.11 -20.32 -38.46
N ALA A 26 4.31 -19.80 -38.41
CA ALA A 26 4.62 -18.39 -38.63
C ALA A 26 4.32 -17.97 -40.12
N PRO A 27 4.07 -16.72 -40.37
CA PRO A 27 4.94 -15.99 -41.28
C PRO A 27 5.35 -14.62 -40.72
N ALA A 28 6.63 -14.37 -40.82
CA ALA A 28 7.26 -13.47 -41.81
C ALA A 28 7.25 -11.99 -41.43
N ALA A 29 8.45 -11.54 -41.20
CA ALA A 29 8.92 -10.18 -41.14
C ALA A 29 8.49 -9.34 -42.37
N THR A 30 8.26 -8.07 -42.13
CA THR A 30 8.39 -7.02 -43.15
C THR A 30 9.22 -5.89 -42.53
N GLU A 31 10.39 -5.70 -43.13
CA GLU A 31 11.30 -4.57 -42.93
C GLU A 31 10.73 -3.24 -43.45
N ALA A 32 11.04 -2.23 -42.72
CA ALA A 32 11.43 -0.83 -42.97
C ALA A 32 10.93 -0.08 -44.23
N PRO A 33 10.93 1.28 -44.24
CA PRO A 33 12.19 2.00 -44.23
C PRO A 33 12.27 3.23 -43.27
N ALA A 34 13.48 3.55 -42.91
CA ALA A 34 13.92 4.80 -42.33
C ALA A 34 13.67 6.00 -43.24
N THR A 35 13.30 7.11 -42.65
CA THR A 35 13.44 8.43 -43.28
C THR A 35 14.13 9.36 -42.33
N GLU A 36 15.33 9.78 -42.73
CA GLU A 36 16.17 10.81 -42.10
C GLU A 36 15.55 12.19 -42.15
N ALA A 37 15.73 12.87 -41.08
CA ALA A 37 16.05 14.28 -40.75
C ALA A 37 15.55 15.44 -41.65
N PRO A 38 15.46 16.70 -41.15
CA PRO A 38 16.63 17.42 -40.72
C PRO A 38 16.50 18.19 -39.38
N ALA A 39 17.66 18.41 -38.81
CA ALA A 39 17.90 19.31 -37.70
C ALA A 39 17.58 20.76 -38.05
N THR A 40 17.00 21.49 -37.11
CA THR A 40 17.03 22.97 -37.11
C THR A 40 17.49 23.41 -35.72
N GLU A 41 18.67 24.04 -35.71
CA GLU A 41 19.28 24.71 -34.60
C GLU A 41 18.56 25.99 -34.20
N ALA A 42 18.47 26.17 -32.86
CA ALA A 42 18.65 27.37 -32.04
C ALA A 42 17.62 28.53 -32.12
N PRO A 43 17.44 29.35 -31.08
CA PRO A 43 18.48 29.81 -30.16
C PRO A 43 18.20 29.66 -28.67
N VAL A 44 19.30 29.56 -27.94
CA VAL A 44 19.45 29.71 -26.51
C VAL A 44 18.97 31.08 -26.07
N VAL A 45 18.01 31.13 -25.15
CA VAL A 45 17.82 32.29 -24.27
C VAL A 45 17.99 31.82 -22.84
N GLU A 46 19.18 32.06 -22.37
CA GLU A 46 19.56 32.02 -20.96
C GLU A 46 18.79 33.13 -20.22
N THR A 47 17.88 32.70 -19.36
CA THR A 47 17.43 33.55 -18.26
C THR A 47 17.42 32.67 -17.02
N ALA A 48 18.51 32.74 -16.29
CA ALA A 48 18.63 32.24 -14.94
C ALA A 48 17.67 33.03 -14.05
N ALA A 49 16.50 32.47 -13.78
CA ALA A 49 15.73 32.82 -12.62
C ALA A 49 15.97 31.70 -11.59
N LYS A 50 16.83 32.00 -10.64
CA LYS A 50 17.02 31.25 -9.41
C LYS A 50 15.66 31.29 -8.66
N ALA A 51 14.81 30.31 -8.93
CA ALA A 51 13.68 30.02 -8.08
C ALA A 51 14.24 29.39 -6.80
N GLU A 52 14.29 30.15 -5.76
CA GLU A 52 14.38 29.60 -4.41
C GLU A 52 13.16 28.68 -4.22
N PRO A 53 13.34 27.45 -3.69
CA PRO A 53 12.19 26.64 -3.34
C PRO A 53 11.43 27.37 -2.23
N VAL A 54 10.30 27.95 -2.57
CA VAL A 54 9.31 28.32 -1.57
C VAL A 54 8.86 26.97 -1.01
N GLN A 55 9.39 26.59 0.15
CA GLN A 55 8.81 25.58 0.99
C GLN A 55 7.46 26.14 1.46
N GLU A 56 6.43 25.95 0.64
CA GLU A 56 5.08 25.99 1.17
C GLU A 56 5.03 24.92 2.25
N ALA A 57 4.79 25.32 3.48
CA ALA A 57 4.53 24.42 4.58
C ALA A 57 3.33 23.57 4.15
N VAL A 58 3.56 22.31 3.79
CA VAL A 58 2.50 21.39 3.41
C VAL A 58 1.67 21.18 4.67
N ALA A 59 0.50 21.80 4.70
CA ALA A 59 -0.46 21.57 5.78
C ALA A 59 -0.88 20.10 5.71
N GLY A 60 -0.64 19.33 6.78
CA GLY A 60 -0.93 17.91 6.82
C GLY A 60 -0.23 17.20 7.96
N LEU A 61 -0.32 15.88 7.95
CA LEU A 61 0.32 15.01 8.94
C LEU A 61 1.69 14.55 8.44
N THR A 62 2.73 14.86 9.20
CA THR A 62 4.10 14.39 8.96
C THR A 62 4.44 13.28 9.96
N ILE A 63 5.02 12.19 9.47
CA ILE A 63 5.40 11.00 10.25
C ILE A 63 6.88 10.71 9.97
N GLU A 64 7.72 10.81 11.00
CA GLU A 64 9.14 10.49 10.90
C GLU A 64 9.35 8.99 10.66
N LEU A 65 10.05 8.61 9.59
CA LEU A 65 10.36 7.20 9.31
C LEU A 65 11.19 6.56 10.42
N SER A 66 12.06 7.34 11.07
CA SER A 66 12.88 6.88 12.21
C SER A 66 12.07 6.48 13.46
N SER A 67 10.80 6.92 13.54
CA SER A 67 9.90 6.56 14.64
C SER A 67 9.16 5.25 14.40
N LEU A 68 9.21 4.71 13.17
CA LEU A 68 8.48 3.52 12.78
C LEU A 68 9.28 2.25 13.08
N THR A 69 8.57 1.22 13.51
CA THR A 69 9.07 -0.14 13.74
C THR A 69 8.16 -1.15 13.04
N GLU A 70 8.45 -2.45 13.17
CA GLU A 70 7.54 -3.50 12.70
C GLU A 70 6.25 -3.58 13.54
N GLU A 71 6.22 -3.00 14.73
CA GLU A 71 4.99 -2.83 15.51
C GLU A 71 4.23 -1.58 15.04
N PRO A 72 2.89 -1.64 15.00
CA PRO A 72 2.08 -0.53 14.51
C PRO A 72 2.10 0.65 15.48
N LEU A 73 2.45 1.82 14.96
CA LEU A 73 2.28 3.12 15.61
C LEU A 73 0.88 3.65 15.26
N PHE A 74 0.09 3.95 16.29
CA PHE A 74 -1.22 4.58 16.13
C PHE A 74 -1.06 6.08 16.31
N ILE A 75 -1.46 6.86 15.29
CA ILE A 75 -1.25 8.30 15.22
C ILE A 75 -2.59 9.00 15.19
N ASP A 76 -2.87 9.74 16.27
CA ASP A 76 -4.12 10.49 16.39
C ASP A 76 -4.08 11.75 15.54
N TRP A 77 -5.18 12.04 14.87
CA TRP A 77 -5.38 13.22 14.06
C TRP A 77 -6.78 13.81 14.26
N LYS A 78 -6.93 15.07 13.99
CA LYS A 78 -8.23 15.73 14.00
C LYS A 78 -8.39 16.59 12.76
N GLN A 79 -9.35 16.22 11.89
CA GLN A 79 -9.66 16.94 10.68
C GLN A 79 -11.04 17.59 10.81
N ASP A 80 -11.10 18.92 10.76
CA ASP A 80 -12.35 19.70 10.84
C ASP A 80 -13.30 19.26 11.99
N GLY A 81 -12.70 18.99 13.16
CA GLY A 81 -13.44 18.50 14.32
C GLY A 81 -13.70 16.99 14.35
N THR A 82 -13.46 16.25 13.25
CA THR A 82 -13.57 14.80 13.19
C THR A 82 -12.29 14.13 13.72
N ALA A 83 -12.43 13.32 14.76
CA ALA A 83 -11.34 12.52 15.29
C ALA A 83 -11.03 11.36 14.33
N MET A 84 -9.75 11.18 14.02
CA MET A 84 -9.23 10.17 13.12
C MET A 84 -7.98 9.54 13.73
N GLN A 85 -7.58 8.37 13.25
CA GLN A 85 -6.32 7.75 13.61
C GLN A 85 -5.72 7.06 12.39
N LEU A 86 -4.40 7.13 12.26
CA LEU A 86 -3.66 6.39 11.26
C LEU A 86 -2.87 5.26 11.93
N ILE A 87 -2.53 4.25 11.15
CA ILE A 87 -1.66 3.14 11.52
C ILE A 87 -0.44 3.22 10.61
N ALA A 88 0.74 3.36 11.19
CA ALA A 88 2.00 3.41 10.48
C ALA A 88 2.97 2.37 11.04
N LEU A 89 3.70 1.66 10.18
CA LEU A 89 4.74 0.70 10.55
C LEU A 89 5.73 0.54 9.39
N ILE A 90 6.85 -0.12 9.63
CA ILE A 90 7.71 -0.66 8.57
C ILE A 90 7.47 -2.16 8.42
N ASP A 91 7.50 -2.69 7.21
CA ASP A 91 7.46 -4.13 7.01
C ASP A 91 8.86 -4.77 7.17
N ALA A 92 8.93 -6.09 7.12
CA ALA A 92 10.18 -6.84 7.27
C ALA A 92 11.26 -6.50 6.22
N SER A 93 10.91 -5.78 5.15
CA SER A 93 11.86 -5.26 4.16
C SER A 93 12.35 -3.85 4.48
N GLY A 94 11.82 -3.22 5.53
CA GLY A 94 12.06 -1.82 5.89
C GLY A 94 11.18 -0.82 5.12
N ALA A 95 10.21 -1.30 4.33
CA ALA A 95 9.31 -0.42 3.60
C ALA A 95 8.17 0.10 4.49
N PRO A 96 7.88 1.43 4.46
CA PRO A 96 6.81 1.98 5.26
C PRO A 96 5.43 1.53 4.75
N GLN A 97 4.54 1.30 5.70
CA GLN A 97 3.15 0.92 5.49
C GLN A 97 2.26 1.92 6.21
N LEU A 98 1.24 2.42 5.55
CA LEU A 98 0.35 3.43 6.09
C LEU A 98 -1.11 3.14 5.76
N ALA A 99 -1.97 3.19 6.77
CA ALA A 99 -3.41 3.04 6.63
C ALA A 99 -4.16 3.95 7.61
N TYR A 100 -5.39 4.28 7.29
CA TYR A 100 -6.32 4.85 8.25
C TYR A 100 -6.85 3.77 9.18
N ASN A 101 -6.92 4.04 10.48
CA ASN A 101 -7.48 3.12 11.46
C ASN A 101 -9.01 3.10 11.40
N THR A 102 -9.52 2.72 10.24
CA THR A 102 -10.95 2.45 10.05
C THR A 102 -11.12 1.24 9.13
N CYS A 103 -12.08 0.39 9.44
CA CYS A 103 -12.35 -0.82 8.67
C CYS A 103 -13.20 -0.46 7.44
N GLN A 104 -12.76 -0.85 6.24
CA GLN A 104 -13.43 -0.49 4.98
C GLN A 104 -14.88 -0.98 4.91
N VAL A 105 -15.19 -2.17 5.44
CA VAL A 105 -16.55 -2.73 5.45
C VAL A 105 -17.38 -2.20 6.61
N CYS A 106 -16.75 -1.98 7.77
CA CYS A 106 -17.43 -1.54 8.98
C CYS A 106 -17.51 -0.01 9.10
N ALA A 107 -16.96 0.74 8.13
CA ALA A 107 -16.95 2.20 8.13
C ALA A 107 -18.36 2.76 8.40
N GLY A 108 -18.43 3.77 9.29
CA GLY A 108 -19.70 4.30 9.80
C GLY A 108 -20.15 3.68 11.12
N SER A 109 -19.62 2.52 11.54
CA SER A 109 -19.79 2.02 12.91
C SER A 109 -18.84 2.79 13.86
N PRO A 110 -19.29 3.08 15.10
CA PRO A 110 -18.42 3.66 16.12
C PRO A 110 -17.24 2.75 16.50
N TYR A 111 -17.33 1.45 16.23
CA TYR A 111 -16.32 0.44 16.54
C TYR A 111 -15.50 0.01 15.32
N ALA A 112 -15.60 0.70 14.21
CA ALA A 112 -14.89 0.37 12.96
C ALA A 112 -13.39 0.71 13.03
N TYR A 113 -12.71 0.35 14.11
CA TYR A 113 -11.29 0.55 14.31
C TYR A 113 -10.59 -0.76 14.64
N PHE A 114 -9.26 -0.75 14.54
CA PHE A 114 -8.42 -1.90 14.85
C PHE A 114 -7.60 -1.63 16.12
N GLU A 115 -7.38 -2.67 16.90
CA GLU A 115 -6.40 -2.72 17.97
C GLU A 115 -5.32 -3.74 17.64
N TYR A 116 -4.10 -3.47 18.08
CA TYR A 116 -2.99 -4.41 17.94
C TYR A 116 -3.05 -5.46 19.04
N GLN A 117 -3.15 -6.73 18.64
CA GLN A 117 -3.27 -7.86 19.57
C GLN A 117 -2.44 -9.04 19.07
N GLY A 118 -1.31 -9.31 19.74
CA GLY A 118 -0.51 -10.51 19.48
C GLY A 118 -0.03 -10.66 18.04
N GLY A 119 0.52 -9.60 17.45
CA GLY A 119 1.11 -9.62 16.11
C GLY A 119 0.13 -9.38 14.96
N VAL A 120 -1.14 -9.07 15.24
CA VAL A 120 -2.16 -8.78 14.25
C VAL A 120 -3.02 -7.59 14.65
N LEU A 121 -3.69 -6.98 13.70
CA LEU A 121 -4.74 -6.00 13.92
C LEU A 121 -6.10 -6.70 14.04
N VAL A 122 -6.89 -6.37 15.05
CA VAL A 122 -8.22 -6.94 15.28
C VAL A 122 -9.27 -5.84 15.16
N CYS A 123 -10.19 -5.99 14.22
CA CYS A 123 -11.30 -5.06 14.05
C CYS A 123 -12.27 -5.17 15.24
N GLN A 124 -12.52 -4.06 15.93
CA GLN A 124 -13.35 -4.05 17.13
C GLN A 124 -14.85 -4.13 16.83
N ASN A 125 -15.24 -3.94 15.57
CA ASN A 125 -16.65 -4.11 15.17
C ASN A 125 -17.00 -5.55 14.82
N CYS A 126 -16.16 -6.27 14.08
CA CYS A 126 -16.47 -7.61 13.55
C CYS A 126 -15.54 -8.72 14.05
N GLY A 127 -14.47 -8.40 14.78
CA GLY A 127 -13.51 -9.37 15.31
C GLY A 127 -12.54 -9.95 14.26
N ASN A 128 -12.61 -9.53 13.01
CA ASN A 128 -11.67 -10.00 11.98
C ASN A 128 -10.24 -9.62 12.31
N ARG A 129 -9.34 -10.58 12.08
CA ARG A 129 -7.90 -10.45 12.32
C ARG A 129 -7.18 -10.14 11.01
N PHE A 130 -6.26 -9.21 11.05
CA PHE A 130 -5.59 -8.67 9.89
C PHE A 130 -4.07 -8.67 10.08
N ALA A 131 -3.33 -9.25 9.12
CA ALA A 131 -1.88 -9.33 9.21
C ALA A 131 -1.23 -7.96 9.00
N LEU A 132 -0.20 -7.64 9.80
CA LEU A 132 0.53 -6.37 9.68
C LEU A 132 1.15 -6.19 8.29
N SER A 133 1.64 -7.27 7.68
CA SER A 133 2.24 -7.25 6.33
C SER A 133 1.31 -6.78 5.21
N SER A 134 0.00 -6.71 5.48
CA SER A 134 -1.03 -6.29 4.53
C SER A 134 -1.53 -4.85 4.76
N VAL A 135 -1.08 -4.18 5.82
CA VAL A 135 -1.45 -2.78 6.11
C VAL A 135 -1.07 -1.88 4.94
N GLY A 136 -2.00 -1.04 4.50
CA GLY A 136 -1.79 -0.12 3.38
C GLY A 136 -1.75 -0.77 1.98
N LYS A 137 -1.71 -2.11 1.89
CA LYS A 137 -1.58 -2.84 0.62
C LYS A 137 -2.88 -3.42 0.09
N VAL A 138 -3.84 -3.68 0.97
CA VAL A 138 -5.08 -4.40 0.60
C VAL A 138 -6.26 -3.44 0.59
N SER A 139 -6.94 -3.40 -0.55
CA SER A 139 -8.18 -2.64 -0.72
C SER A 139 -9.38 -3.60 -0.76
N GLY A 140 -10.47 -3.20 -0.12
CA GLY A 140 -11.69 -4.01 0.01
C GLY A 140 -11.64 -5.02 1.17
N GLY A 141 -12.80 -5.52 1.58
CA GLY A 141 -12.93 -6.42 2.72
C GLY A 141 -12.75 -5.75 4.09
N CYS A 142 -12.67 -6.54 5.16
CA CYS A 142 -12.47 -6.06 6.53
C CYS A 142 -11.00 -5.70 6.79
N ASN A 143 -10.48 -4.74 6.08
CA ASN A 143 -9.10 -4.27 6.17
C ASN A 143 -9.04 -2.84 6.67
N PRO A 144 -7.94 -2.41 7.31
CA PRO A 144 -7.66 -0.99 7.48
C PRO A 144 -7.70 -0.28 6.11
N MET A 145 -8.26 0.91 6.06
CA MET A 145 -8.39 1.66 4.80
C MET A 145 -7.01 2.18 4.37
N PRO A 146 -6.46 1.80 3.21
CA PRO A 146 -5.16 2.27 2.77
C PRO A 146 -5.09 3.79 2.63
N VAL A 147 -3.98 4.40 3.05
CA VAL A 147 -3.63 5.77 2.65
C VAL A 147 -2.94 5.66 1.30
N THR A 148 -3.59 6.14 0.25
CA THR A 148 -3.09 6.04 -1.14
C THR A 148 -2.40 7.31 -1.63
N ALA A 149 -2.59 8.43 -0.93
CA ALA A 149 -2.03 9.72 -1.28
C ALA A 149 -1.16 10.23 -0.12
N TYR A 150 0.13 9.94 -0.19
CA TYR A 150 1.15 10.48 0.70
C TYR A 150 2.48 10.62 -0.06
N GLU A 151 3.32 11.51 0.40
CA GLU A 151 4.69 11.67 -0.09
C GLU A 151 5.66 10.95 0.87
N ASN A 152 6.73 10.40 0.31
CA ASN A 152 7.83 9.81 1.06
C ASN A 152 9.13 10.43 0.55
N ASP A 153 9.76 11.28 1.35
CA ASP A 153 11.00 11.97 1.00
C ASP A 153 12.28 11.21 1.46
N GLY A 154 12.09 10.01 2.02
CA GLY A 154 13.17 9.18 2.56
C GLY A 154 13.50 9.42 4.03
N ALA A 155 12.95 10.46 4.65
CA ALA A 155 13.04 10.76 6.08
C ALA A 155 11.65 10.75 6.74
N GLN A 156 10.63 11.16 6.00
CA GLN A 156 9.28 11.39 6.48
C GLN A 156 8.23 10.88 5.50
N LEU A 157 7.06 10.51 6.03
CA LEU A 157 5.83 10.34 5.26
C LEU A 157 4.95 11.56 5.50
N ILE A 158 4.46 12.16 4.43
CA ILE A 158 3.64 13.37 4.48
C ILE A 158 2.28 13.07 3.87
N VAL A 159 1.23 13.10 4.68
CA VAL A 159 -0.17 12.96 4.24
C VAL A 159 -0.78 14.35 4.17
N SER A 160 -1.18 14.79 2.98
CA SER A 160 -1.73 16.12 2.81
C SER A 160 -3.06 16.32 3.55
N GLU A 161 -3.34 17.57 3.91
CA GLU A 161 -4.61 17.91 4.55
C GLU A 161 -5.82 17.55 3.68
N GLU A 162 -5.68 17.66 2.36
CA GLU A 162 -6.73 17.25 1.41
C GLU A 162 -7.02 15.75 1.50
N ALA A 163 -5.98 14.90 1.55
CA ALA A 163 -6.14 13.44 1.69
C ALA A 163 -6.81 13.09 3.04
N LEU A 164 -6.43 13.78 4.11
CA LEU A 164 -7.05 13.61 5.43
C LEU A 164 -8.52 14.05 5.43
N ALA A 165 -8.83 15.18 4.79
CA ALA A 165 -10.19 15.68 4.67
C ALA A 165 -11.09 14.71 3.88
N GLN A 166 -10.60 14.15 2.77
CA GLN A 166 -11.33 13.15 1.99
C GLN A 166 -11.62 11.88 2.82
N ALA A 167 -10.67 11.44 3.64
CA ALA A 167 -10.83 10.25 4.48
C ALA A 167 -11.76 10.48 5.68
N SER A 168 -11.97 11.72 6.11
CA SER A 168 -12.70 12.08 7.34
C SER A 168 -14.13 11.54 7.38
N ALA A 169 -14.78 11.39 6.21
CA ALA A 169 -16.13 10.86 6.10
C ALA A 169 -16.26 9.42 6.66
N ALA A 170 -15.18 8.61 6.57
CA ALA A 170 -15.16 7.25 7.09
C ALA A 170 -15.08 7.20 8.62
N PHE A 171 -14.73 8.33 9.27
CA PHE A 171 -14.59 8.46 10.72
C PHE A 171 -15.75 9.16 11.40
N LYS A 172 -16.81 9.51 10.69
CA LYS A 172 -17.91 10.35 11.20
C LYS A 172 -18.52 9.89 12.53
N ASN A 173 -18.57 8.58 12.77
CA ASN A 173 -19.11 7.99 14.00
C ASN A 173 -18.05 7.28 14.86
N TRP A 174 -16.80 7.30 14.43
CA TRP A 174 -15.71 6.56 15.00
C TRP A 174 -15.40 6.96 16.47
N LYS A 175 -15.14 5.99 17.36
CA LYS A 175 -15.02 6.20 18.81
C LYS A 175 -13.86 5.40 19.43
N ALA A 176 -12.72 5.30 18.75
CA ALA A 176 -11.57 4.61 19.35
C ALA A 176 -10.88 5.42 20.46
N PHE A 177 -11.10 6.73 20.53
CA PHE A 177 -10.62 7.51 21.67
C PHE A 177 -11.52 7.27 22.89
N LYS A 178 -10.90 6.90 23.99
CA LYS A 178 -11.51 6.85 25.31
C LYS A 178 -11.06 8.06 26.12
#